data_d54032f37a78a09332c8486b0bee967c
#
_entry.id   d54032f37a78a09332c8486b0bee967c
#
_cell.length_a   1.000
_cell.length_b   1.000
_cell.length_c   1.000
_cell.angle_alpha   90.00
_cell.angle_beta   90.00
_cell.angle_gamma   90.00
#
_symmetry.space_group_name_H-M   'P 1'
#
loop_
_entity.id
_entity.type
_entity.pdbx_description
1 polymer ?
#
loop_
_entity_poly.entity_id
_entity_poly.type
_entity_poly.pdbx_seq_one_letter_code
_entity_poly.pdbx_strand_id
1 'polypeptide(L)'
;MKKPIVFFGLATILVACDSNTIYKKPEDLIPKDTMVMLLKDLYVATASRGVTNVNQQRKISYTNLVYESYKIDSLRFKTSNLYYISKVDEYKPIIDQVLEQLEKEKVTFEKIKKRKDSILNDSLRRKKTVPKDKGILTEKMKFSRDFIKKTEQ
;
A
#
# COMPACT_ATOMS: atom_id res chain seq x y z
N MET A 1 -6.63 -1.87 69.07
CA MET A 1 -7.83 -1.91 68.20
C MET A 1 -7.71 -0.89 67.03
N LYS A 2 -6.63 -0.90 66.25
CA LYS A 2 -6.40 0.05 65.12
C LYS A 2 -6.18 -0.63 63.74
N LYS A 3 -6.28 -1.97 63.68
CA LYS A 3 -6.00 -2.76 62.45
C LYS A 3 -7.15 -2.82 61.42
N PRO A 4 -8.47 -2.71 61.73
CA PRO A 4 -9.51 -2.80 60.73
C PRO A 4 -9.61 -1.55 59.84
N ILE A 5 -9.21 -0.34 60.31
CA ILE A 5 -9.32 0.92 59.56
C ILE A 5 -8.34 0.98 58.39
N VAL A 6 -7.14 0.40 58.57
CA VAL A 6 -6.11 0.33 57.50
C VAL A 6 -6.55 -0.62 56.37
N PHE A 7 -7.22 -1.71 56.73
CA PHE A 7 -7.73 -2.69 55.75
C PHE A 7 -8.90 -2.14 54.94
N PHE A 8 -9.76 -1.29 55.53
CA PHE A 8 -10.85 -0.66 54.84
C PHE A 8 -10.40 0.47 53.90
N GLY A 9 -9.32 1.20 54.26
CA GLY A 9 -8.69 2.22 53.38
C GLY A 9 -8.00 1.63 52.19
N LEU A 10 -7.45 0.42 52.27
CA LEU A 10 -6.78 -0.25 51.14
C LEU A 10 -7.78 -0.82 50.11
N ALA A 11 -8.97 -1.23 50.55
CA ALA A 11 -10.02 -1.78 49.69
C ALA A 11 -10.68 -0.73 48.81
N THR A 12 -10.67 0.55 49.22
CA THR A 12 -11.26 1.65 48.41
C THR A 12 -10.41 2.10 47.25
N ILE A 13 -9.09 1.76 47.22
CA ILE A 13 -8.18 2.13 46.13
C ILE A 13 -8.38 1.24 44.89
N LEU A 14 -8.96 0.05 45.06
CA LEU A 14 -9.15 -0.91 43.96
C LEU A 14 -10.35 -0.61 43.04
N VAL A 15 -11.24 0.34 43.39
CA VAL A 15 -12.45 0.65 42.63
C VAL A 15 -12.23 1.82 41.67
N ALA A 16 -11.07 2.48 41.68
CA ALA A 16 -10.81 3.72 40.94
C ALA A 16 -10.30 3.53 39.50
N CYS A 17 -10.29 2.32 38.95
CA CYS A 17 -9.87 2.07 37.58
C CYS A 17 -11.03 1.75 36.65
N ASP A 18 -12.11 2.54 36.71
CA ASP A 18 -13.12 2.55 35.65
C ASP A 18 -12.85 3.75 34.74
N SER A 19 -11.83 3.64 33.89
CA SER A 19 -11.56 4.61 32.82
C SER A 19 -12.58 4.38 31.69
N ASN A 20 -13.86 4.55 32.03
CA ASN A 20 -14.94 4.53 31.05
C ASN A 20 -14.93 5.85 30.26
N THR A 21 -13.89 6.02 29.42
CA THR A 21 -13.87 7.07 28.42
C THR A 21 -14.88 6.70 27.35
N ILE A 22 -16.18 6.94 27.63
CA ILE A 22 -17.27 6.68 26.70
C ILE A 22 -17.15 7.72 25.59
N TYR A 23 -16.44 7.38 24.53
CA TYR A 23 -16.54 8.16 23.31
C TYR A 23 -17.96 8.01 22.78
N LYS A 24 -18.69 9.13 22.71
CA LYS A 24 -20.03 9.15 22.12
C LYS A 24 -19.92 8.78 20.64
N LYS A 25 -20.88 8.00 20.17
CA LYS A 25 -20.98 7.68 18.75
C LYS A 25 -21.14 8.99 17.95
N PRO A 26 -20.24 9.29 16.99
CA PRO A 26 -20.40 10.45 16.12
C PRO A 26 -21.67 10.32 15.27
N GLU A 27 -22.33 11.44 14.96
CA GLU A 27 -23.50 11.47 14.10
C GLU A 27 -23.16 11.01 12.67
N ASP A 28 -21.98 11.35 12.21
CA ASP A 28 -21.43 11.04 10.88
C ASP A 28 -20.43 9.87 10.90
N LEU A 29 -20.64 8.90 11.81
CA LEU A 29 -19.77 7.72 11.93
C LEU A 29 -19.57 7.03 10.59
N ILE A 30 -18.31 6.79 10.25
CA ILE A 30 -17.93 6.02 9.06
C ILE A 30 -18.39 4.57 9.23
N PRO A 31 -19.16 3.99 8.27
CA PRO A 31 -19.56 2.58 8.32
C PRO A 31 -18.35 1.65 8.39
N LYS A 32 -18.49 0.47 9.05
CA LYS A 32 -17.40 -0.48 9.26
C LYS A 32 -16.72 -0.90 7.95
N ASP A 33 -17.50 -1.23 6.92
CA ASP A 33 -16.97 -1.66 5.63
C ASP A 33 -16.14 -0.55 4.95
N THR A 34 -16.63 0.68 5.00
CA THR A 34 -15.91 1.86 4.52
C THR A 34 -14.65 2.10 5.35
N MET A 35 -14.72 1.90 6.68
CA MET A 35 -13.58 2.06 7.57
C MET A 35 -12.48 1.03 7.26
N VAL A 36 -12.83 -0.21 6.94
CA VAL A 36 -11.88 -1.26 6.51
C VAL A 36 -11.13 -0.81 5.25
N MET A 37 -11.86 -0.39 4.21
CA MET A 37 -11.26 0.06 2.94
C MET A 37 -10.39 1.30 3.14
N LEU A 38 -10.90 2.29 3.87
CA LEU A 38 -10.19 3.54 4.15
C LEU A 38 -8.89 3.29 4.94
N LEU A 39 -8.93 2.48 5.99
CA LEU A 39 -7.74 2.11 6.77
C LEU A 39 -6.72 1.38 5.90
N LYS A 40 -7.15 0.40 5.10
CA LYS A 40 -6.27 -0.31 4.17
C LYS A 40 -5.52 0.66 3.26
N ASP A 41 -6.24 1.57 2.61
CA ASP A 41 -5.65 2.52 1.67
C ASP A 41 -4.76 3.55 2.38
N LEU A 42 -5.10 3.96 3.61
CA LEU A 42 -4.25 4.82 4.44
C LEU A 42 -2.95 4.12 4.84
N TYR A 43 -2.97 2.81 5.15
CA TYR A 43 -1.75 2.03 5.40
C TYR A 43 -0.84 1.99 4.17
N VAL A 44 -1.42 1.72 2.99
CA VAL A 44 -0.66 1.71 1.72
C VAL A 44 -0.10 3.10 1.42
N ALA A 45 -0.90 4.15 1.55
CA ALA A 45 -0.49 5.54 1.34
C ALA A 45 0.65 5.96 2.28
N THR A 46 0.59 5.53 3.54
CA THR A 46 1.63 5.82 4.54
C THR A 46 2.91 5.05 4.24
N ALA A 47 2.82 3.78 3.90
CA ALA A 47 3.97 2.95 3.52
C ALA A 47 4.68 3.47 2.26
N SER A 48 3.91 4.00 1.29
CA SER A 48 4.44 4.53 0.03
C SER A 48 5.36 5.74 0.19
N ARG A 49 5.32 6.48 1.31
CA ARG A 49 6.24 7.60 1.60
C ARG A 49 7.71 7.19 1.62
N GLY A 50 8.00 5.93 1.94
CA GLY A 50 9.35 5.37 1.94
C GLY A 50 9.87 5.00 0.56
N VAL A 51 9.00 4.94 -0.44
CA VAL A 51 9.31 4.43 -1.78
C VAL A 51 9.49 5.60 -2.77
N THR A 52 10.38 5.42 -3.75
CA THR A 52 10.52 6.36 -4.87
C THR A 52 9.42 6.07 -5.89
N ASN A 53 8.66 7.08 -6.28
CA ASN A 53 7.62 6.95 -7.30
C ASN A 53 8.22 6.90 -8.72
N VAL A 54 7.35 6.71 -9.73
CA VAL A 54 7.76 6.65 -11.15
C VAL A 54 8.42 7.93 -11.66
N ASN A 55 8.15 9.07 -11.01
CA ASN A 55 8.74 10.37 -11.33
C ASN A 55 10.03 10.66 -10.53
N GLN A 56 10.64 9.64 -9.94
CA GLN A 56 11.86 9.75 -9.11
C GLN A 56 11.69 10.61 -7.85
N GLN A 57 10.46 10.86 -7.39
CA GLN A 57 10.16 11.63 -6.21
C GLN A 57 10.03 10.72 -4.98
N ARG A 58 10.46 11.21 -3.82
CA ARG A 58 10.38 10.51 -2.52
C ARG A 58 9.64 11.37 -1.49
N LYS A 59 9.20 10.74 -0.42
CA LYS A 59 8.52 11.41 0.72
C LYS A 59 7.21 12.11 0.37
N ILE A 60 6.56 11.71 -0.73
CA ILE A 60 5.24 12.23 -1.09
C ILE A 60 4.20 11.63 -0.15
N SER A 61 3.29 12.46 0.35
CA SER A 61 2.14 12.02 1.13
C SER A 61 0.93 11.83 0.23
N TYR A 62 0.46 10.60 0.13
CA TYR A 62 -0.76 10.26 -0.62
C TYR A 62 -2.01 10.21 0.27
N THR A 63 -1.89 10.54 1.56
CA THR A 63 -3.00 10.46 2.53
C THR A 63 -4.17 11.35 2.16
N ASN A 64 -3.91 12.57 1.66
CA ASN A 64 -4.97 13.48 1.23
C ASN A 64 -5.75 12.92 0.04
N LEU A 65 -5.07 12.29 -0.91
CA LEU A 65 -5.69 11.63 -2.06
C LEU A 65 -6.65 10.51 -1.61
N VAL A 66 -6.28 9.77 -0.57
CA VAL A 66 -7.16 8.75 0.02
C VAL A 66 -8.42 9.41 0.58
N TYR A 67 -8.30 10.44 1.40
CA TYR A 67 -9.46 11.14 1.95
C TYR A 67 -10.38 11.70 0.87
N GLU A 68 -9.81 12.30 -0.17
CA GLU A 68 -10.56 12.80 -1.33
C GLU A 68 -11.32 11.70 -2.05
N SER A 69 -10.69 10.53 -2.27
CA SER A 69 -11.32 9.40 -2.98
C SER A 69 -12.53 8.83 -2.25
N TYR A 70 -12.53 8.88 -0.93
CA TYR A 70 -13.66 8.45 -0.09
C TYR A 70 -14.63 9.58 0.24
N LYS A 71 -14.34 10.84 -0.14
CA LYS A 71 -15.09 12.04 0.25
C LYS A 71 -15.25 12.17 1.76
N ILE A 72 -14.19 11.84 2.49
CA ILE A 72 -14.11 11.86 3.94
C ILE A 72 -13.00 12.82 4.32
N ASP A 73 -13.27 13.76 5.24
CA ASP A 73 -12.23 14.61 5.79
C ASP A 73 -11.48 13.93 6.95
N SER A 74 -10.31 14.47 7.28
CA SER A 74 -9.45 13.91 8.32
C SER A 74 -10.07 13.99 9.73
N LEU A 75 -10.97 14.95 9.98
CA LEU A 75 -11.64 15.09 11.28
C LEU A 75 -12.68 13.98 11.46
N ARG A 76 -13.52 13.75 10.45
CA ARG A 76 -14.51 12.68 10.44
C ARG A 76 -13.83 11.31 10.60
N PHE A 77 -12.69 11.10 9.90
CA PHE A 77 -11.90 9.88 10.09
C PHE A 77 -11.42 9.77 11.54
N LYS A 78 -10.80 10.82 12.08
CA LYS A 78 -10.26 10.83 13.45
C LYS A 78 -11.32 10.51 14.48
N THR A 79 -12.50 11.16 14.44
CA THR A 79 -13.59 10.94 15.39
C THR A 79 -14.17 9.53 15.27
N SER A 80 -14.36 9.03 14.05
CA SER A 80 -14.83 7.66 13.81
C SER A 80 -13.82 6.62 14.29
N ASN A 81 -12.54 6.84 14.03
CA ASN A 81 -11.48 5.92 14.45
C ASN A 81 -11.36 5.87 15.98
N LEU A 82 -11.41 7.01 16.68
CA LEU A 82 -11.42 7.06 18.13
C LEU A 82 -12.62 6.32 18.73
N TYR A 83 -13.80 6.48 18.11
CA TYR A 83 -14.98 5.73 18.53
C TYR A 83 -14.78 4.22 18.42
N TYR A 84 -14.29 3.73 17.27
CA TYR A 84 -14.03 2.30 17.08
C TYR A 84 -12.94 1.78 18.01
N ILE A 85 -11.83 2.50 18.18
CA ILE A 85 -10.74 2.15 19.11
C ILE A 85 -11.28 2.02 20.55
N SER A 86 -12.22 2.87 20.97
CA SER A 86 -12.83 2.76 22.30
C SER A 86 -13.67 1.50 22.51
N LYS A 87 -14.00 0.79 21.40
CA LYS A 87 -14.78 -0.44 21.39
C LYS A 87 -13.98 -1.58 20.78
N VAL A 88 -13.11 -2.17 21.56
CA VAL A 88 -12.14 -3.18 21.11
C VAL A 88 -12.82 -4.34 20.37
N ASP A 89 -13.99 -4.79 20.84
CA ASP A 89 -14.75 -5.88 20.22
C ASP A 89 -15.25 -5.52 18.81
N GLU A 90 -15.49 -4.24 18.54
CA GLU A 90 -15.90 -3.76 17.23
C GLU A 90 -14.70 -3.41 16.32
N TYR A 91 -13.60 -2.95 16.94
CA TYR A 91 -12.40 -2.54 16.20
C TYR A 91 -11.56 -3.72 15.72
N LYS A 92 -11.44 -4.77 16.55
CA LYS A 92 -10.67 -5.96 16.21
C LYS A 92 -11.09 -6.58 14.87
N PRO A 93 -12.38 -6.86 14.60
CA PRO A 93 -12.81 -7.38 13.30
C PRO A 93 -12.49 -6.45 12.11
N ILE A 94 -12.50 -5.12 12.32
CA ILE A 94 -12.12 -4.15 11.29
C ILE A 94 -10.65 -4.34 10.92
N ILE A 95 -9.77 -4.39 11.93
CA ILE A 95 -8.32 -4.57 11.71
C ILE A 95 -8.01 -5.93 11.09
N ASP A 96 -8.65 -6.99 11.57
CA ASP A 96 -8.46 -8.34 11.01
C ASP A 96 -8.81 -8.36 9.50
N GLN A 97 -9.89 -7.71 9.08
CA GLN A 97 -10.27 -7.58 7.67
C GLN A 97 -9.27 -6.73 6.87
N VAL A 98 -8.77 -5.64 7.45
CA VAL A 98 -7.72 -4.80 6.82
C VAL A 98 -6.47 -5.65 6.52
N LEU A 99 -6.00 -6.41 7.51
CA LEU A 99 -4.83 -7.28 7.36
C LEU A 99 -5.04 -8.37 6.30
N GLU A 100 -6.21 -9.00 6.31
CA GLU A 100 -6.56 -10.01 5.31
C GLU A 100 -6.56 -9.44 3.89
N GLN A 101 -7.14 -8.25 3.69
CA GLN A 101 -7.16 -7.59 2.38
C GLN A 101 -5.75 -7.20 1.92
N LEU A 102 -4.91 -6.65 2.81
CA LEU A 102 -3.52 -6.31 2.51
C LEU A 102 -2.70 -7.55 2.09
N GLU A 103 -2.87 -8.67 2.78
CA GLU A 103 -2.16 -9.91 2.42
C GLU A 103 -2.62 -10.46 1.06
N LYS A 104 -3.92 -10.42 0.75
CA LYS A 104 -4.46 -10.80 -0.57
C LYS A 104 -3.88 -9.92 -1.69
N GLU A 105 -3.83 -8.61 -1.47
CA GLU A 105 -3.23 -7.68 -2.43
C GLU A 105 -1.74 -7.95 -2.62
N LYS A 106 -0.99 -8.14 -1.54
CA LYS A 106 0.43 -8.47 -1.58
C LYS A 106 0.70 -9.71 -2.43
N VAL A 107 -0.02 -10.82 -2.17
CA VAL A 107 0.12 -12.06 -2.96
C VAL A 107 -0.18 -11.81 -4.43
N THR A 108 -1.17 -10.98 -4.74
CA THR A 108 -1.54 -10.63 -6.12
C THR A 108 -0.43 -9.84 -6.80
N PHE A 109 0.13 -8.81 -6.13
CA PHE A 109 1.24 -8.03 -6.66
C PHE A 109 2.52 -8.85 -6.85
N GLU A 110 2.82 -9.77 -5.95
CA GLU A 110 3.96 -10.68 -6.11
C GLU A 110 3.81 -11.58 -7.35
N LYS A 111 2.61 -12.11 -7.60
CA LYS A 111 2.32 -12.90 -8.81
C LYS A 111 2.50 -12.06 -10.08
N ILE A 112 1.98 -10.83 -10.08
CA ILE A 112 2.13 -9.89 -11.22
C ILE A 112 3.61 -9.56 -11.45
N LYS A 113 4.35 -9.28 -10.38
CA LYS A 113 5.79 -8.99 -10.45
C LYS A 113 6.56 -10.17 -11.06
N LYS A 114 6.37 -11.38 -10.53
CA LYS A 114 7.01 -12.60 -11.06
C LYS A 114 6.72 -12.81 -12.55
N ARG A 115 5.46 -12.58 -12.98
CA ARG A 115 5.07 -12.67 -14.39
C ARG A 115 5.79 -11.63 -15.25
N LYS A 116 5.85 -10.37 -14.80
CA LYS A 116 6.56 -9.30 -15.52
C LYS A 116 8.05 -9.59 -15.64
N ASP A 117 8.68 -10.05 -14.56
CA ASP A 117 10.10 -10.40 -14.54
C ASP A 117 10.39 -11.58 -15.49
N SER A 118 9.52 -12.60 -15.56
CA SER A 118 9.63 -13.70 -16.50
C SER A 118 9.56 -13.22 -17.96
N ILE A 119 8.57 -12.39 -18.30
CA ILE A 119 8.40 -11.84 -19.66
C ILE A 119 9.61 -10.97 -20.04
N LEU A 120 10.10 -10.14 -19.13
CA LEU A 120 11.28 -9.32 -19.35
C LEU A 120 12.53 -10.17 -19.64
N ASN A 121 12.76 -11.19 -18.80
CA ASN A 121 13.89 -12.10 -18.97
C ASN A 121 13.83 -12.86 -20.30
N ASP A 122 12.64 -13.35 -20.70
CA ASP A 122 12.47 -14.02 -21.98
C ASP A 122 12.73 -13.07 -23.17
N SER A 123 12.27 -11.83 -23.08
CA SER A 123 12.53 -10.82 -24.12
C SER A 123 14.01 -10.47 -24.23
N LEU A 124 14.71 -10.39 -23.10
CA LEU A 124 16.16 -10.15 -23.06
C LEU A 124 16.96 -11.35 -23.63
N ARG A 125 16.52 -12.58 -23.33
CA ARG A 125 17.13 -13.80 -23.92
C ARG A 125 16.97 -13.80 -25.44
N ARG A 126 15.76 -13.53 -25.96
CA ARG A 126 15.52 -13.47 -27.42
C ARG A 126 16.37 -12.40 -28.09
N LYS A 127 16.56 -11.22 -27.50
CA LYS A 127 17.47 -10.19 -28.05
C LYS A 127 18.92 -10.62 -28.09
N LYS A 128 19.39 -11.45 -27.14
CA LYS A 128 20.76 -12.00 -27.13
C LYS A 128 20.96 -13.12 -28.14
N THR A 129 19.91 -13.89 -28.48
CA THR A 129 19.96 -15.02 -29.40
C THR A 129 19.70 -14.65 -30.86
N VAL A 130 19.27 -13.40 -31.15
CA VAL A 130 19.25 -12.91 -32.54
C VAL A 130 20.69 -12.74 -32.95
N PRO A 131 21.22 -13.55 -33.91
CA PRO A 131 22.56 -13.36 -34.44
C PRO A 131 22.65 -11.93 -34.97
N LYS A 132 23.67 -11.19 -34.56
CA LYS A 132 24.09 -9.99 -35.29
C LYS A 132 24.57 -10.46 -36.64
N ASP A 133 23.66 -10.64 -37.55
CA ASP A 133 23.96 -10.98 -38.93
C ASP A 133 24.60 -9.76 -39.59
N LYS A 134 25.89 -9.59 -39.26
CA LYS A 134 26.76 -8.61 -39.94
C LYS A 134 26.96 -8.97 -41.42
N GLY A 135 26.59 -10.19 -41.82
CA GLY A 135 26.71 -10.67 -43.17
C GLY A 135 25.78 -9.99 -44.17
N ILE A 136 24.47 -9.89 -43.82
CA ILE A 136 23.44 -9.34 -44.74
C ILE A 136 23.65 -7.86 -45.01
N LEU A 137 24.06 -7.08 -44.01
CA LEU A 137 24.34 -5.65 -44.19
C LEU A 137 25.59 -5.38 -45.04
N THR A 138 26.63 -6.17 -44.89
CA THR A 138 27.84 -6.03 -45.69
C THR A 138 27.63 -6.49 -47.12
N GLU A 139 26.82 -7.51 -47.38
CA GLU A 139 26.49 -7.98 -48.73
C GLU A 139 25.60 -6.99 -49.48
N LYS A 140 24.57 -6.42 -48.83
CA LYS A 140 23.78 -5.32 -49.43
C LYS A 140 24.60 -4.08 -49.72
N MET A 141 25.53 -3.71 -48.87
CA MET A 141 26.42 -2.56 -49.08
C MET A 141 27.44 -2.81 -50.19
N LYS A 142 27.91 -4.05 -50.37
CA LYS A 142 28.76 -4.43 -51.54
C LYS A 142 27.96 -4.36 -52.82
N PHE A 143 26.79 -4.97 -52.89
CA PHE A 143 25.91 -4.94 -54.06
C PHE A 143 25.55 -3.50 -54.50
N SER A 144 25.23 -2.62 -53.57
CA SER A 144 24.97 -1.21 -53.90
C SER A 144 26.20 -0.49 -54.46
N ARG A 145 27.38 -0.75 -53.95
CA ARG A 145 28.63 -0.16 -54.42
C ARG A 145 29.02 -0.65 -55.85
N ASP A 146 28.79 -1.91 -56.10
CA ASP A 146 29.13 -2.52 -57.38
C ASP A 146 28.12 -2.05 -58.47
N PHE A 147 26.87 -1.79 -58.10
CA PHE A 147 25.85 -1.24 -58.99
C PHE A 147 26.17 0.20 -59.39
N ILE A 148 26.57 1.05 -58.44
CA ILE A 148 26.95 2.44 -58.70
C ILE A 148 28.15 2.53 -59.61
N LYS A 149 29.18 1.69 -59.46
CA LYS A 149 30.36 1.66 -60.31
C LYS A 149 30.05 1.25 -61.76
N LYS A 150 28.96 0.51 -61.98
CA LYS A 150 28.59 0.00 -63.31
C LYS A 150 27.73 1.01 -64.09
N THR A 151 27.22 2.04 -63.46
CA THR A 151 26.39 3.12 -64.09
C THR A 151 27.22 4.36 -64.45
N GLU A 152 28.49 4.41 -64.04
CA GLU A 152 29.43 5.52 -64.35
C GLU A 152 30.44 5.19 -65.50
N GLN A 153 30.25 4.08 -66.21
CA GLN A 153 30.95 3.71 -67.45
C GLN A 153 29.98 3.72 -68.64
#